data_e511b368d4a5e30e7faf5e29cf956358
#
_entry.id   e511b368d4a5e30e7faf5e29cf956358
#
_cell.length_a   1.000
_cell.length_b   1.000
_cell.length_c   1.000
_cell.angle_alpha   90.00
_cell.angle_beta   90.00
_cell.angle_gamma   90.00
#
_symmetry.space_group_name_H-M   'P 1'
#
loop_
_entity.id
_entity.type
_entity.pdbx_description
1 polymer ?
#
loop_
_entity_poly.entity_id
_entity_poly.type
_entity_poly.pdbx_seq_one_letter_code
_entity_poly.pdbx_strand_id
1 'polypeptide(L)'
;MRKIVALLVLITLMSCSQEQPTLIKFELDKKGSYAIQYREADGTFTVMDSLEILGGDVFEVSFDTLQMISFLPIQGELPVVHAVIGPNTGELTVDSEGFISGDQENDWLGVQRSMQIELINLIDSLDVIKDFYTDSTTFEGLPALDSVFFNYADAYRARILDSLESVPGRLSNIMTVYHRIGQNPVLDYTIDRKVLRRMNIELQRLAPNSKDAMAFKMWIEEFEETYVFTQTVKENAEKFIPGHPFPELTLESPQGESKRLKRMSLDNHVIAIWASWCAECRNDLRSVAQKHNMDNWILLSLDGVPQQRSPIGEWYSAINQDGLGGSHLSDLKGGRSIITERLGVQEMPLYFKVEDGLITVRSNQISAVLN
;
A
#
# COMPACT_ATOMS: atom_id res chain seq x y z
N MET A 1 -60.24 54.88 -25.22
CA MET A 1 -59.94 53.50 -24.79
C MET A 1 -58.42 53.30 -24.81
N ARG A 2 -57.75 53.44 -23.67
CA ARG A 2 -56.32 53.23 -23.49
C ARG A 2 -56.12 51.78 -22.97
N LYS A 3 -55.46 50.96 -23.77
CA LYS A 3 -55.03 49.57 -23.32
C LYS A 3 -53.78 49.71 -22.48
N ILE A 4 -53.87 49.34 -21.23
CA ILE A 4 -52.74 49.19 -20.32
C ILE A 4 -52.18 47.75 -20.57
N VAL A 5 -50.95 47.70 -21.11
CA VAL A 5 -50.17 46.45 -21.23
C VAL A 5 -49.42 46.29 -19.91
N ALA A 6 -49.83 45.34 -19.07
CA ALA A 6 -49.09 44.96 -17.89
C ALA A 6 -47.91 44.10 -18.27
N LEU A 7 -46.70 44.67 -18.13
CA LEU A 7 -45.45 43.94 -18.30
C LEU A 7 -45.14 43.16 -17.03
N LEU A 8 -45.40 41.83 -17.05
CA LEU A 8 -45.02 40.93 -15.98
C LEU A 8 -43.50 40.73 -16.06
N VAL A 9 -42.74 41.43 -15.21
CA VAL A 9 -41.33 41.18 -14.99
C VAL A 9 -41.22 39.91 -14.11
N LEU A 10 -40.90 38.80 -14.72
CA LEU A 10 -40.51 37.55 -13.99
C LEU A 10 -39.12 37.82 -13.40
N ILE A 11 -39.08 38.21 -12.12
CA ILE A 11 -37.84 38.22 -11.36
C ILE A 11 -37.56 36.73 -11.00
N THR A 12 -36.72 36.10 -11.82
CA THR A 12 -36.05 34.87 -11.40
C THR A 12 -35.09 35.23 -10.30
N LEU A 13 -35.49 35.03 -9.07
CA LEU A 13 -34.59 34.94 -7.91
C LEU A 13 -33.67 33.75 -8.18
N MET A 14 -32.52 33.97 -8.81
CA MET A 14 -31.38 33.08 -8.65
C MET A 14 -30.94 33.21 -7.19
N SER A 15 -31.46 32.36 -6.36
CA SER A 15 -30.86 32.09 -5.06
C SER A 15 -29.50 31.47 -5.31
N CYS A 16 -28.46 32.31 -5.45
CA CYS A 16 -27.11 31.88 -5.12
C CYS A 16 -27.17 31.53 -3.61
N SER A 17 -27.27 30.27 -3.28
CA SER A 17 -26.91 29.81 -1.96
C SER A 17 -25.42 30.15 -1.81
N GLN A 18 -25.08 31.24 -1.14
CA GLN A 18 -23.73 31.43 -0.63
C GLN A 18 -23.47 30.23 0.28
N GLU A 19 -22.61 29.34 -0.14
CA GLU A 19 -22.08 28.29 0.70
C GLU A 19 -21.48 28.96 1.92
N GLN A 20 -22.01 28.63 3.10
CA GLN A 20 -21.46 29.17 4.33
C GLN A 20 -20.17 28.39 4.65
N PRO A 21 -19.08 29.09 4.99
CA PRO A 21 -17.86 28.41 5.36
C PRO A 21 -18.07 27.55 6.62
N THR A 22 -17.33 26.46 6.69
CA THR A 22 -17.19 25.68 7.91
C THR A 22 -16.37 26.45 8.93
N LEU A 23 -16.84 26.55 10.15
CA LEU A 23 -16.12 27.15 11.27
C LEU A 23 -15.58 26.04 12.17
N ILE A 24 -14.29 25.97 12.37
CA ILE A 24 -13.65 25.04 13.29
C ILE A 24 -13.17 25.83 14.50
N LYS A 25 -13.80 25.57 15.65
CA LYS A 25 -13.47 26.21 16.91
C LYS A 25 -12.50 25.35 17.69
N PHE A 26 -11.36 25.91 18.05
CA PHE A 26 -10.33 25.25 18.85
C PHE A 26 -10.47 25.67 20.32
N GLU A 27 -10.77 24.70 21.19
CA GLU A 27 -10.86 24.89 22.65
C GLU A 27 -9.62 24.28 23.33
N LEU A 28 -8.43 24.46 22.74
CA LEU A 28 -7.18 23.94 23.24
C LEU A 28 -6.62 24.80 24.37
N ASP A 29 -6.16 24.16 25.44
CA ASP A 29 -5.51 24.83 26.55
C ASP A 29 -4.03 25.19 26.26
N LYS A 30 -3.46 24.56 25.24
CA LYS A 30 -2.05 24.72 24.83
C LYS A 30 -1.95 25.72 23.68
N LYS A 31 -0.84 26.47 23.66
CA LYS A 31 -0.51 27.42 22.60
C LYS A 31 0.50 26.81 21.63
N GLY A 32 0.44 27.23 20.39
CA GLY A 32 1.36 26.76 19.36
C GLY A 32 0.91 27.14 17.96
N SER A 33 1.42 26.46 16.95
CA SER A 33 1.02 26.66 15.57
C SER A 33 0.87 25.34 14.82
N TYR A 34 -0.06 25.33 13.89
CA TYR A 34 -0.33 24.23 12.96
C TYR A 34 0.08 24.59 11.53
N ALA A 35 0.62 23.59 10.78
CA ALA A 35 0.49 23.54 9.35
C ALA A 35 -0.83 22.87 9.00
N ILE A 36 -1.59 23.47 8.08
CA ILE A 36 -2.85 22.93 7.60
C ILE A 36 -2.60 22.33 6.24
N GLN A 37 -2.87 21.04 6.09
CA GLN A 37 -2.67 20.33 4.83
C GLN A 37 -3.88 19.52 4.44
N TYR A 38 -4.00 19.26 3.14
CA TYR A 38 -4.95 18.32 2.58
C TYR A 38 -4.26 17.39 1.59
N ARG A 39 -4.93 16.29 1.23
CA ARG A 39 -4.41 15.32 0.27
C ARG A 39 -4.86 15.69 -1.14
N GLU A 40 -3.94 15.57 -2.11
CA GLU A 40 -4.23 15.62 -3.52
C GLU A 40 -4.74 14.27 -4.05
N ALA A 41 -5.33 14.29 -5.26
CA ALA A 41 -5.88 13.08 -5.87
C ALA A 41 -4.81 12.00 -6.17
N ASP A 42 -3.55 12.39 -6.35
CA ASP A 42 -2.41 11.49 -6.54
C ASP A 42 -1.83 10.93 -5.22
N GLY A 43 -2.46 11.28 -4.08
CA GLY A 43 -2.05 10.85 -2.75
C GLY A 43 -0.99 11.73 -2.08
N THR A 44 -0.44 12.73 -2.77
CA THR A 44 0.49 13.70 -2.18
C THR A 44 -0.21 14.66 -1.23
N PHE A 45 0.55 15.36 -0.38
CA PHE A 45 0.00 16.34 0.56
C PHE A 45 0.42 17.76 0.16
N THR A 46 -0.54 18.69 0.18
CA THR A 46 -0.33 20.12 -0.05
C THR A 46 -0.62 20.89 1.22
N VAL A 47 0.33 21.71 1.66
CA VAL A 47 0.12 22.69 2.73
C VAL A 47 -0.66 23.87 2.17
N MET A 48 -1.84 24.15 2.75
CA MET A 48 -2.70 25.24 2.30
C MET A 48 -2.52 26.53 3.12
N ASP A 49 -2.24 26.39 4.43
CA ASP A 49 -2.14 27.52 5.36
C ASP A 49 -1.39 27.13 6.64
N SER A 50 -1.25 28.10 7.53
CA SER A 50 -0.79 27.92 8.91
C SER A 50 -1.74 28.63 9.88
N LEU A 51 -1.95 28.05 11.06
CA LEU A 51 -2.83 28.58 12.09
C LEU A 51 -2.06 28.71 13.41
N GLU A 52 -2.09 29.90 14.00
CA GLU A 52 -1.58 30.14 15.33
C GLU A 52 -2.70 29.93 16.37
N ILE A 53 -2.44 29.12 17.38
CA ILE A 53 -3.37 28.82 18.47
C ILE A 53 -2.93 29.61 19.71
N LEU A 54 -3.77 30.55 20.11
CA LEU A 54 -3.59 31.41 21.28
C LEU A 54 -4.59 31.11 22.41
N GLY A 55 -5.66 30.41 22.09
CA GLY A 55 -6.77 29.98 22.96
C GLY A 55 -8.14 30.53 22.50
N GLY A 56 -9.06 29.65 22.20
CA GLY A 56 -10.40 29.99 21.70
C GLY A 56 -10.43 30.46 20.24
N ASP A 57 -9.47 30.01 19.44
CA ASP A 57 -9.33 30.43 18.04
C ASP A 57 -10.34 29.70 17.14
N VAL A 58 -10.74 30.40 16.06
CA VAL A 58 -11.63 29.86 15.04
C VAL A 58 -10.92 29.89 13.70
N PHE A 59 -10.94 28.75 13.02
CA PHE A 59 -10.47 28.59 11.64
C PHE A 59 -11.68 28.48 10.70
N GLU A 60 -11.67 29.29 9.67
CA GLU A 60 -12.72 29.33 8.65
C GLU A 60 -12.21 28.71 7.35
N VAL A 61 -12.96 27.74 6.80
CA VAL A 61 -12.58 27.03 5.59
C VAL A 61 -13.82 26.59 4.80
N SER A 62 -13.71 26.52 3.49
CA SER A 62 -14.75 25.95 2.62
C SER A 62 -14.15 25.11 1.51
N PHE A 63 -14.84 24.04 1.17
CA PHE A 63 -14.53 23.15 0.05
C PHE A 63 -15.81 22.85 -0.74
N ASP A 64 -15.70 22.85 -2.05
CA ASP A 64 -16.81 22.50 -2.95
C ASP A 64 -17.14 21.00 -2.94
N THR A 65 -16.24 20.20 -2.41
CA THR A 65 -16.35 18.73 -2.30
C THR A 65 -15.96 18.27 -0.91
N LEU A 66 -16.42 17.09 -0.52
CA LEU A 66 -16.02 16.48 0.74
C LEU A 66 -14.51 16.20 0.71
N GLN A 67 -13.76 16.77 1.66
CA GLN A 67 -12.30 16.74 1.73
C GLN A 67 -11.84 16.57 3.17
N MET A 68 -10.77 15.81 3.36
CA MET A 68 -10.10 15.72 4.65
C MET A 68 -8.97 16.74 4.75
N ILE A 69 -8.91 17.47 5.85
CA ILE A 69 -7.78 18.32 6.20
C ILE A 69 -7.11 17.83 7.47
N SER A 70 -5.83 18.13 7.62
CA SER A 70 -5.03 17.77 8.78
C SER A 70 -4.34 18.99 9.34
N PHE A 71 -4.45 19.19 10.64
CA PHE A 71 -3.73 20.19 11.42
C PHE A 71 -2.53 19.51 12.07
N LEU A 72 -1.34 19.77 11.55
CA LEU A 72 -0.09 19.18 12.02
C LEU A 72 0.68 20.19 12.86
N PRO A 73 1.04 19.87 14.10
CA PRO A 73 1.82 20.78 14.93
C PRO A 73 3.16 21.15 14.30
N ILE A 74 3.43 22.46 14.18
CA ILE A 74 4.75 22.98 13.78
C ILE A 74 5.52 23.41 15.04
N GLN A 75 4.80 24.02 15.99
CA GLN A 75 5.38 24.54 17.20
C GLN A 75 4.42 24.34 18.38
N GLY A 76 4.97 24.04 19.56
CA GLY A 76 4.20 23.75 20.78
C GLY A 76 3.80 22.26 20.87
N GLU A 77 3.18 21.91 22.00
CA GLU A 77 2.68 20.54 22.28
C GLU A 77 1.21 20.42 21.92
N LEU A 78 0.88 20.70 20.66
CA LEU A 78 -0.49 20.58 20.15
C LEU A 78 -0.78 19.16 19.68
N PRO A 79 -2.05 18.68 19.79
CA PRO A 79 -2.44 17.40 19.23
C PRO A 79 -2.54 17.48 17.69
N VAL A 80 -2.27 16.39 16.98
CA VAL A 80 -2.65 16.27 15.57
C VAL A 80 -4.18 16.19 15.49
N VAL A 81 -4.80 16.99 14.62
CA VAL A 81 -6.25 16.99 14.40
C VAL A 81 -6.54 16.74 12.93
N HIS A 82 -7.52 15.87 12.66
CA HIS A 82 -8.06 15.65 11.33
C HIS A 82 -9.51 16.09 11.29
N ALA A 83 -9.95 16.72 10.22
CA ALA A 83 -11.33 17.14 10.00
C ALA A 83 -11.78 16.73 8.59
N VAL A 84 -13.05 16.30 8.46
CA VAL A 84 -13.70 16.10 7.16
C VAL A 84 -14.64 17.29 6.92
N ILE A 85 -14.44 17.99 5.82
CA ILE A 85 -15.14 19.22 5.48
C ILE A 85 -15.72 19.12 4.09
N GLY A 86 -16.92 19.59 3.92
CA GLY A 86 -17.61 19.66 2.64
C GLY A 86 -18.64 20.79 2.59
N PRO A 87 -19.39 20.91 1.51
CA PRO A 87 -20.31 22.04 1.27
C PRO A 87 -21.37 22.24 2.34
N ASN A 88 -21.72 21.18 3.08
CA ASN A 88 -22.77 21.19 4.09
C ASN A 88 -22.23 20.98 5.51
N THR A 89 -20.92 21.01 5.70
CA THR A 89 -20.32 20.92 7.04
C THR A 89 -20.55 22.24 7.76
N GLY A 90 -21.13 22.16 8.95
CA GLY A 90 -21.43 23.31 9.78
C GLY A 90 -20.27 23.69 10.70
N GLU A 91 -20.62 24.05 11.95
CA GLU A 91 -19.61 24.34 12.98
C GLU A 91 -19.05 23.03 13.55
N LEU A 92 -17.71 22.97 13.66
CA LEU A 92 -16.98 21.87 14.28
C LEU A 92 -16.25 22.40 15.53
N THR A 93 -16.08 21.54 16.52
CA THR A 93 -15.34 21.87 17.74
C THR A 93 -14.19 20.88 17.93
N VAL A 94 -13.02 21.41 18.25
CA VAL A 94 -11.86 20.66 18.72
C VAL A 94 -11.68 20.97 20.19
N ASP A 95 -11.85 19.96 21.04
CA ASP A 95 -11.75 20.13 22.49
C ASP A 95 -10.29 20.26 22.99
N SER A 96 -10.13 20.40 24.32
CA SER A 96 -8.80 20.60 24.95
C SER A 96 -7.81 19.45 24.73
N GLU A 97 -8.30 18.23 24.41
CA GLU A 97 -7.49 17.04 24.12
C GLU A 97 -7.31 16.80 22.61
N GLY A 98 -7.94 17.62 21.78
CA GLY A 98 -7.86 17.56 20.32
C GLY A 98 -8.83 16.57 19.68
N PHE A 99 -9.92 16.20 20.38
CA PHE A 99 -11.02 15.46 19.77
C PHE A 99 -11.91 16.41 18.97
N ILE A 100 -12.18 16.05 17.72
CA ILE A 100 -13.08 16.82 16.86
C ILE A 100 -14.49 16.24 16.92
N SER A 101 -15.49 17.13 16.84
CA SER A 101 -16.91 16.78 16.81
C SER A 101 -17.74 17.85 16.09
N GLY A 102 -18.99 17.54 15.76
CA GLY A 102 -19.96 18.46 15.15
C GLY A 102 -20.83 17.83 14.06
N ASP A 103 -20.38 16.73 13.45
CA ASP A 103 -21.15 15.93 12.52
C ASP A 103 -20.71 14.46 12.55
N GLN A 104 -21.41 13.59 11.82
CA GLN A 104 -21.15 12.14 11.85
C GLN A 104 -19.75 11.74 11.33
N GLU A 105 -19.17 12.49 10.39
CA GLU A 105 -17.82 12.26 9.88
C GLU A 105 -16.79 12.61 10.95
N ASN A 106 -16.92 13.77 11.54
CA ASN A 106 -15.98 14.31 12.51
C ASN A 106 -16.12 13.65 13.89
N ASP A 107 -17.34 13.33 14.32
CA ASP A 107 -17.57 12.54 15.53
C ASP A 107 -16.86 11.16 15.45
N TRP A 108 -16.86 10.53 14.28
CA TRP A 108 -16.15 9.27 14.08
C TRP A 108 -14.62 9.44 14.11
N LEU A 109 -14.08 10.54 13.60
CA LEU A 109 -12.66 10.87 13.77
C LEU A 109 -12.30 11.04 15.24
N GLY A 110 -13.14 11.70 16.03
CA GLY A 110 -12.99 11.81 17.48
C GLY A 110 -12.96 10.45 18.16
N VAL A 111 -13.88 9.55 17.81
CA VAL A 111 -13.92 8.17 18.33
C VAL A 111 -12.65 7.40 17.93
N GLN A 112 -12.20 7.48 16.68
CA GLN A 112 -10.97 6.83 16.22
C GLN A 112 -9.76 7.28 17.04
N ARG A 113 -9.65 8.59 17.29
CA ARG A 113 -8.59 9.16 18.11
C ARG A 113 -8.65 8.65 19.55
N SER A 114 -9.83 8.62 20.18
CA SER A 114 -10.01 8.05 21.53
C SER A 114 -9.51 6.61 21.59
N MET A 115 -9.90 5.79 20.62
CA MET A 115 -9.46 4.39 20.53
C MET A 115 -7.93 4.27 20.40
N GLN A 116 -7.28 5.16 19.62
CA GLN A 116 -5.82 5.17 19.49
C GLN A 116 -5.12 5.55 20.79
N ILE A 117 -5.63 6.56 21.50
CA ILE A 117 -5.09 6.98 22.81
C ILE A 117 -5.24 5.85 23.84
N GLU A 118 -6.40 5.21 23.91
CA GLU A 118 -6.64 4.05 24.77
C GLU A 118 -5.64 2.91 24.48
N LEU A 119 -5.36 2.64 23.20
CA LEU A 119 -4.39 1.63 22.79
C LEU A 119 -2.96 2.00 23.20
N ILE A 120 -2.55 3.25 22.99
CA ILE A 120 -1.22 3.75 23.40
C ILE A 120 -1.06 3.63 24.92
N ASN A 121 -2.04 4.09 25.69
CA ASN A 121 -2.01 4.01 27.15
C ASN A 121 -1.93 2.57 27.66
N LEU A 122 -2.62 1.63 26.98
CA LEU A 122 -2.53 0.22 27.31
C LEU A 122 -1.12 -0.32 27.04
N ILE A 123 -0.54 -0.02 25.87
CA ILE A 123 0.81 -0.46 25.50
C ILE A 123 1.83 0.07 26.51
N ASP A 124 1.79 1.36 26.82
CA ASP A 124 2.70 1.99 27.81
C ASP A 124 2.55 1.31 29.18
N SER A 125 1.33 1.00 29.61
CA SER A 125 1.07 0.32 30.88
C SER A 125 1.61 -1.11 30.88
N LEU A 126 1.46 -1.84 29.77
CA LEU A 126 1.97 -3.21 29.61
C LEU A 126 3.51 -3.24 29.56
N ASP A 127 4.14 -2.25 28.92
CA ASP A 127 5.60 -2.13 28.84
C ASP A 127 6.20 -1.88 30.23
N VAL A 128 5.61 -1.01 31.04
CA VAL A 128 6.03 -0.78 32.44
C VAL A 128 5.95 -2.09 33.25
N ILE A 129 4.87 -2.86 33.11
CA ILE A 129 4.71 -4.13 33.82
C ILE A 129 5.71 -5.15 33.31
N LYS A 130 5.93 -5.23 31.99
CA LYS A 130 6.89 -6.14 31.35
C LYS A 130 8.31 -5.87 31.83
N ASP A 131 8.73 -4.60 31.91
CA ASP A 131 10.04 -4.20 32.41
C ASP A 131 10.23 -4.63 33.87
N PHE A 132 9.19 -4.49 34.71
CA PHE A 132 9.21 -4.99 36.10
C PHE A 132 9.43 -6.50 36.19
N TYR A 133 8.77 -7.29 35.31
CA TYR A 133 8.95 -8.75 35.29
C TYR A 133 10.28 -9.19 34.68
N THR A 134 10.86 -8.41 33.77
CA THR A 134 12.17 -8.70 33.16
C THR A 134 13.31 -8.49 34.15
N ASP A 135 13.20 -7.52 35.03
CA ASP A 135 14.16 -7.26 36.10
C ASP A 135 14.02 -8.24 37.29
N SER A 136 12.82 -8.79 37.51
CA SER A 136 12.57 -9.85 38.45
C SER A 136 12.64 -11.19 37.73
N THR A 137 13.50 -12.10 38.10
CA THR A 137 13.73 -13.43 37.47
C THR A 137 12.48 -14.35 37.35
N THR A 138 11.26 -13.82 37.37
CA THR A 138 9.99 -14.54 37.31
C THR A 138 9.22 -14.22 36.04
N PHE A 139 9.43 -14.99 34.99
CA PHE A 139 8.75 -14.89 33.69
C PHE A 139 7.28 -15.42 33.66
N GLU A 140 6.73 -15.89 34.79
CA GLU A 140 5.42 -16.54 34.83
C GLU A 140 4.23 -15.65 34.43
N GLY A 141 4.38 -14.32 34.54
CA GLY A 141 3.32 -13.36 34.20
C GLY A 141 3.26 -12.91 32.74
N LEU A 142 4.32 -13.12 31.94
CA LEU A 142 4.40 -12.61 30.57
C LEU A 142 3.31 -13.14 29.61
N PRO A 143 2.94 -14.45 29.62
CA PRO A 143 1.86 -14.96 28.79
C PRO A 143 0.50 -14.33 29.08
N ALA A 144 0.26 -13.91 30.34
CA ALA A 144 -0.98 -13.23 30.71
C ALA A 144 -1.03 -11.81 30.17
N LEU A 145 0.09 -11.09 30.14
CA LEU A 145 0.18 -9.75 29.54
C LEU A 145 -0.02 -9.80 28.03
N ASP A 146 0.59 -10.77 27.35
CA ASP A 146 0.37 -11.00 25.94
C ASP A 146 -1.11 -11.25 25.62
N SER A 147 -1.78 -12.05 26.46
CA SER A 147 -3.22 -12.33 26.30
C SER A 147 -4.08 -11.06 26.47
N VAL A 148 -3.75 -10.17 27.40
CA VAL A 148 -4.44 -8.87 27.57
C VAL A 148 -4.25 -8.01 26.33
N PHE A 149 -3.02 -7.92 25.83
CA PHE A 149 -2.70 -7.15 24.62
C PHE A 149 -3.46 -7.68 23.39
N PHE A 150 -3.40 -8.99 23.11
CA PHE A 150 -4.07 -9.58 21.97
C PHE A 150 -5.59 -9.46 22.04
N ASN A 151 -6.22 -9.65 23.21
CA ASN A 151 -7.66 -9.45 23.37
C ASN A 151 -8.08 -8.01 23.08
N TYR A 152 -7.28 -7.04 23.51
CA TYR A 152 -7.56 -5.63 23.21
C TYR A 152 -7.37 -5.31 21.73
N ALA A 153 -6.29 -5.81 21.12
CA ALA A 153 -6.00 -5.64 19.70
C ALA A 153 -7.14 -6.21 18.83
N ASP A 154 -7.65 -7.39 19.18
CA ASP A 154 -8.77 -8.02 18.48
C ASP A 154 -10.07 -7.21 18.65
N ALA A 155 -10.36 -6.71 19.86
CA ALA A 155 -11.52 -5.85 20.12
C ALA A 155 -11.42 -4.51 19.36
N TYR A 156 -10.22 -3.92 19.33
CA TYR A 156 -9.94 -2.71 18.56
C TYR A 156 -10.22 -2.92 17.07
N ARG A 157 -9.63 -3.99 16.51
CA ARG A 157 -9.84 -4.36 15.09
C ARG A 157 -11.31 -4.64 14.79
N ALA A 158 -12.01 -5.40 15.64
CA ALA A 158 -13.41 -5.71 15.46
C ALA A 158 -14.28 -4.43 15.40
N ARG A 159 -14.00 -3.44 16.25
CA ARG A 159 -14.70 -2.14 16.26
C ARG A 159 -14.48 -1.33 14.99
N ILE A 160 -13.25 -1.37 14.44
CA ILE A 160 -12.95 -0.75 13.14
C ILE A 160 -13.74 -1.44 12.03
N LEU A 161 -13.68 -2.77 11.95
CA LEU A 161 -14.39 -3.54 10.92
C LEU A 161 -15.91 -3.34 10.98
N ASP A 162 -16.51 -3.31 12.17
CA ASP A 162 -17.93 -3.04 12.35
C ASP A 162 -18.34 -1.66 11.78
N SER A 163 -17.52 -0.63 12.03
CA SER A 163 -17.76 0.69 11.43
C SER A 163 -17.67 0.68 9.92
N LEU A 164 -16.66 0.01 9.35
CA LEU A 164 -16.47 -0.10 7.90
C LEU A 164 -17.60 -0.87 7.23
N GLU A 165 -18.14 -1.89 7.90
CA GLU A 165 -19.27 -2.67 7.39
C GLU A 165 -20.60 -1.92 7.51
N SER A 166 -20.81 -1.19 8.61
CA SER A 166 -22.04 -0.45 8.87
C SER A 166 -22.21 0.80 8.00
N VAL A 167 -21.13 1.58 7.83
CA VAL A 167 -21.14 2.84 7.05
C VAL A 167 -19.92 2.92 6.14
N PRO A 168 -19.81 2.06 5.12
CA PRO A 168 -18.59 1.94 4.30
C PRO A 168 -18.25 3.20 3.51
N GLY A 169 -19.22 4.05 3.19
CA GLY A 169 -19.01 5.28 2.39
C GLY A 169 -18.61 6.52 3.20
N ARG A 170 -18.33 6.39 4.50
CA ARG A 170 -17.85 7.49 5.32
C ARG A 170 -16.40 7.84 4.97
N LEU A 171 -16.12 9.12 4.65
CA LEU A 171 -14.77 9.54 4.23
C LEU A 171 -13.74 9.40 5.36
N SER A 172 -14.15 9.67 6.60
CA SER A 172 -13.32 9.51 7.80
C SER A 172 -12.86 8.06 8.04
N ASN A 173 -13.49 7.06 7.42
CA ASN A 173 -13.02 5.68 7.44
C ASN A 173 -11.65 5.51 6.77
N ILE A 174 -11.25 6.40 5.86
CA ILE A 174 -9.92 6.34 5.22
C ILE A 174 -8.81 6.38 6.28
N MET A 175 -9.01 7.07 7.40
CA MET A 175 -8.02 7.13 8.46
C MET A 175 -7.73 5.77 9.09
N THR A 176 -8.70 4.85 9.09
CA THR A 176 -8.53 3.52 9.70
C THR A 176 -7.46 2.67 9.03
N VAL A 177 -7.14 2.91 7.72
CA VAL A 177 -6.09 2.17 7.01
C VAL A 177 -4.68 2.52 7.49
N TYR A 178 -4.54 3.65 8.19
CA TYR A 178 -3.27 4.10 8.77
C TYR A 178 -3.10 3.65 10.23
N HIS A 179 -4.14 3.08 10.84
CA HIS A 179 -4.05 2.58 12.20
C HIS A 179 -3.10 1.39 12.29
N ARG A 180 -2.24 1.42 13.30
CA ARG A 180 -1.25 0.38 13.56
C ARG A 180 -1.27 -0.04 15.03
N ILE A 181 -0.93 -1.31 15.26
CA ILE A 181 -0.66 -1.86 16.58
C ILE A 181 0.80 -2.29 16.56
N GLY A 182 1.66 -1.48 17.17
CA GLY A 182 3.10 -1.59 16.99
C GLY A 182 3.49 -1.38 15.52
N GLN A 183 4.15 -2.35 14.92
CA GLN A 183 4.55 -2.31 13.49
C GLN A 183 3.46 -2.86 12.55
N ASN A 184 2.43 -3.51 13.07
CA ASN A 184 1.43 -4.18 12.26
C ASN A 184 0.26 -3.24 11.93
N PRO A 185 -0.22 -3.18 10.68
CA PRO A 185 -1.43 -2.46 10.34
C PRO A 185 -2.65 -3.17 10.97
N VAL A 186 -3.64 -2.40 11.41
CA VAL A 186 -4.91 -2.92 11.92
C VAL A 186 -5.72 -3.60 10.82
N LEU A 187 -5.69 -3.02 9.63
CA LEU A 187 -6.31 -3.57 8.43
C LEU A 187 -5.23 -4.08 7.47
N ASP A 188 -5.31 -5.35 7.12
CA ASP A 188 -4.46 -5.99 6.12
C ASP A 188 -5.24 -6.20 4.83
N TYR A 189 -4.72 -5.65 3.72
CA TYR A 189 -5.41 -5.73 2.45
C TYR A 189 -5.70 -7.18 2.01
N THR A 190 -4.81 -8.11 2.27
CA THR A 190 -4.98 -9.52 1.85
C THR A 190 -6.10 -10.21 2.61
N ILE A 191 -6.30 -9.83 3.88
CA ILE A 191 -7.32 -10.39 4.78
C ILE A 191 -8.63 -9.61 4.63
N ASP A 192 -8.56 -8.27 4.62
CA ASP A 192 -9.72 -7.37 4.68
C ASP A 192 -10.18 -6.89 3.29
N ARG A 193 -9.65 -7.46 2.23
CA ARG A 193 -9.88 -7.07 0.84
C ARG A 193 -11.34 -6.82 0.52
N LYS A 194 -12.25 -7.69 0.98
CA LYS A 194 -13.69 -7.55 0.72
C LYS A 194 -14.27 -6.27 1.32
N VAL A 195 -13.90 -5.96 2.55
CA VAL A 195 -14.37 -4.77 3.28
C VAL A 195 -13.79 -3.50 2.64
N LEU A 196 -12.49 -3.48 2.38
CA LEU A 196 -11.80 -2.34 1.77
C LEU A 196 -12.30 -2.04 0.35
N ARG A 197 -12.57 -3.06 -0.45
CA ARG A 197 -13.20 -2.89 -1.78
C ARG A 197 -14.60 -2.32 -1.69
N ARG A 198 -15.44 -2.80 -0.75
CA ARG A 198 -16.77 -2.26 -0.52
C ARG A 198 -16.71 -0.80 -0.09
N MET A 199 -15.80 -0.46 0.81
CA MET A 199 -15.53 0.92 1.22
C MET A 199 -15.17 1.79 0.01
N ASN A 200 -14.25 1.35 -0.86
CA ASN A 200 -13.89 2.09 -2.07
C ASN A 200 -15.10 2.32 -2.98
N ILE A 201 -15.90 1.29 -3.25
CA ILE A 201 -17.12 1.41 -4.10
C ILE A 201 -18.06 2.47 -3.54
N GLU A 202 -18.33 2.45 -2.24
CA GLU A 202 -19.25 3.40 -1.61
C GLU A 202 -18.66 4.82 -1.55
N LEU A 203 -17.36 4.98 -1.31
CA LEU A 203 -16.70 6.28 -1.37
C LEU A 203 -16.77 6.89 -2.78
N GLN A 204 -16.51 6.09 -3.83
CA GLN A 204 -16.64 6.58 -5.21
C GLN A 204 -18.09 6.95 -5.57
N ARG A 205 -19.08 6.30 -4.95
CA ARG A 205 -20.50 6.61 -5.17
C ARG A 205 -20.93 7.88 -4.43
N LEU A 206 -20.48 8.08 -3.19
CA LEU A 206 -20.94 9.17 -2.31
C LEU A 206 -20.08 10.44 -2.44
N ALA A 207 -18.79 10.31 -2.69
CA ALA A 207 -17.84 11.40 -2.77
C ALA A 207 -16.92 11.28 -4.00
N PRO A 208 -17.46 11.18 -5.25
CA PRO A 208 -16.67 10.89 -6.44
C PRO A 208 -15.63 11.96 -6.77
N ASN A 209 -15.86 13.20 -6.34
CA ASN A 209 -14.98 14.34 -6.58
C ASN A 209 -14.04 14.65 -5.39
N SER A 210 -14.11 13.87 -4.32
CA SER A 210 -13.18 13.99 -3.18
C SER A 210 -11.79 13.53 -3.59
N LYS A 211 -10.78 14.36 -3.36
CA LYS A 211 -9.38 14.00 -3.61
C LYS A 211 -8.94 12.81 -2.73
N ASP A 212 -9.42 12.74 -1.49
CA ASP A 212 -9.15 11.62 -0.60
C ASP A 212 -9.76 10.32 -1.11
N ALA A 213 -11.00 10.36 -1.62
CA ALA A 213 -11.63 9.18 -2.21
C ALA A 213 -10.90 8.74 -3.49
N MET A 214 -10.42 9.68 -4.33
CA MET A 214 -9.60 9.38 -5.51
C MET A 214 -8.27 8.74 -5.12
N ALA A 215 -7.55 9.31 -4.15
CA ALA A 215 -6.29 8.76 -3.66
C ALA A 215 -6.49 7.37 -3.04
N PHE A 216 -7.56 7.16 -2.29
CA PHE A 216 -7.90 5.85 -1.74
C PHE A 216 -8.20 4.82 -2.84
N LYS A 217 -8.90 5.22 -3.91
CA LYS A 217 -9.13 4.37 -5.09
C LYS A 217 -7.81 3.93 -5.72
N MET A 218 -6.88 4.85 -5.96
CA MET A 218 -5.56 4.52 -6.53
C MET A 218 -4.80 3.53 -5.64
N TRP A 219 -4.84 3.73 -4.33
CA TRP A 219 -4.24 2.83 -3.35
C TRP A 219 -4.85 1.42 -3.42
N ILE A 220 -6.19 1.29 -3.50
CA ILE A 220 -6.89 0.01 -3.67
C ILE A 220 -6.50 -0.67 -4.99
N GLU A 221 -6.44 0.07 -6.10
CA GLU A 221 -6.08 -0.46 -7.41
C GLU A 221 -4.65 -1.02 -7.41
N GLU A 222 -3.68 -0.36 -6.80
CA GLU A 222 -2.30 -0.84 -6.65
C GLU A 222 -2.23 -2.16 -5.84
N PHE A 223 -2.98 -2.25 -4.75
CA PHE A 223 -3.07 -3.49 -3.95
C PHE A 223 -3.76 -4.62 -4.71
N GLU A 224 -4.82 -4.33 -5.48
CA GLU A 224 -5.50 -5.32 -6.32
C GLU A 224 -4.55 -5.90 -7.36
N GLU A 225 -3.82 -5.06 -8.07
CA GLU A 225 -2.82 -5.50 -9.05
C GLU A 225 -1.77 -6.40 -8.40
N THR A 226 -1.25 -5.98 -7.24
CA THR A 226 -0.26 -6.76 -6.49
C THR A 226 -0.83 -8.09 -6.01
N TYR A 227 -2.06 -8.09 -5.50
CA TYR A 227 -2.75 -9.30 -5.05
C TYR A 227 -2.95 -10.28 -6.20
N VAL A 228 -3.51 -9.81 -7.33
CA VAL A 228 -3.75 -10.65 -8.51
C VAL A 228 -2.43 -11.22 -9.04
N PHE A 229 -1.41 -10.39 -9.17
CA PHE A 229 -0.08 -10.85 -9.58
C PHE A 229 0.46 -11.96 -8.65
N THR A 230 0.39 -11.74 -7.34
CA THR A 230 0.88 -12.73 -6.35
C THR A 230 0.09 -14.04 -6.41
N GLN A 231 -1.23 -13.99 -6.59
CA GLN A 231 -2.04 -15.21 -6.76
C GLN A 231 -1.66 -15.94 -8.06
N THR A 232 -1.50 -15.22 -9.17
CA THR A 232 -1.07 -15.79 -10.46
C THR A 232 0.30 -16.47 -10.34
N VAL A 233 1.26 -15.85 -9.63
CA VAL A 233 2.58 -16.46 -9.37
C VAL A 233 2.42 -17.77 -8.59
N LYS A 234 1.59 -17.81 -7.55
CA LYS A 234 1.33 -19.04 -6.77
C LYS A 234 0.70 -20.13 -7.62
N GLU A 235 -0.34 -19.81 -8.37
CA GLU A 235 -1.02 -20.77 -9.28
C GLU A 235 -0.06 -21.31 -10.34
N ASN A 236 0.78 -20.46 -10.91
CA ASN A 236 1.78 -20.87 -11.88
C ASN A 236 2.91 -21.70 -11.26
N ALA A 237 3.27 -21.45 -9.99
CA ALA A 237 4.23 -22.28 -9.28
C ALA A 237 3.75 -23.74 -9.14
N GLU A 238 2.46 -23.93 -8.92
CA GLU A 238 1.82 -25.26 -8.85
C GLU A 238 1.62 -25.90 -10.22
N LYS A 239 1.43 -25.08 -11.27
CA LYS A 239 1.18 -25.53 -12.63
C LYS A 239 2.43 -25.95 -13.38
N PHE A 240 3.53 -25.19 -13.28
CA PHE A 240 4.74 -25.43 -14.05
C PHE A 240 5.73 -26.33 -13.29
N ILE A 241 5.31 -27.57 -13.07
CA ILE A 241 6.03 -28.65 -12.42
C ILE A 241 6.50 -29.70 -13.46
N PRO A 242 7.34 -30.68 -13.11
CA PRO A 242 7.74 -31.75 -14.03
C PRO A 242 6.55 -32.44 -14.70
N GLY A 243 6.70 -32.67 -16.02
CA GLY A 243 5.65 -33.22 -16.90
C GLY A 243 4.81 -32.15 -17.61
N HIS A 244 4.89 -30.87 -17.23
CA HIS A 244 4.14 -29.80 -17.88
C HIS A 244 5.00 -29.08 -18.94
N PRO A 245 4.37 -28.52 -19.98
CA PRO A 245 5.10 -27.75 -21.01
C PRO A 245 5.69 -26.47 -20.41
N PHE A 246 6.91 -26.14 -20.83
CA PHE A 246 7.51 -24.86 -20.50
C PHE A 246 6.73 -23.72 -21.17
N PRO A 247 6.38 -22.63 -20.47
CA PRO A 247 5.60 -21.55 -21.05
C PRO A 247 6.39 -20.75 -22.09
N GLU A 248 5.70 -20.23 -23.10
CA GLU A 248 6.32 -19.31 -24.06
C GLU A 248 6.57 -17.94 -23.42
N LEU A 249 7.78 -17.40 -23.62
CA LEU A 249 8.19 -16.08 -23.15
C LEU A 249 8.79 -15.28 -24.29
N THR A 250 8.54 -13.97 -24.30
CA THR A 250 9.26 -13.02 -25.19
C THR A 250 10.02 -12.05 -24.31
N LEU A 251 11.33 -12.02 -24.43
CA LEU A 251 12.26 -11.29 -23.58
C LEU A 251 13.34 -10.65 -24.42
N GLU A 252 14.13 -9.75 -23.84
CA GLU A 252 15.24 -9.06 -24.54
C GLU A 252 16.60 -9.57 -24.08
N SER A 253 17.56 -9.63 -25.01
CA SER A 253 18.94 -9.88 -24.71
C SER A 253 19.61 -8.62 -24.12
N PRO A 254 20.84 -8.71 -23.54
CA PRO A 254 21.58 -7.53 -23.08
C PRO A 254 21.88 -6.50 -24.19
N GLN A 255 21.78 -6.90 -25.45
CA GLN A 255 21.95 -6.04 -26.62
C GLN A 255 20.64 -5.41 -27.11
N GLY A 256 19.51 -5.69 -26.43
CA GLY A 256 18.18 -5.20 -26.80
C GLY A 256 17.49 -5.99 -27.92
N GLU A 257 18.01 -7.17 -28.27
CA GLU A 257 17.36 -8.03 -29.25
C GLU A 257 16.22 -8.79 -28.61
N SER A 258 15.01 -8.67 -29.18
CA SER A 258 13.85 -9.44 -28.74
C SER A 258 13.95 -10.91 -29.15
N LYS A 259 13.85 -11.80 -28.18
CA LYS A 259 13.90 -13.26 -28.39
C LYS A 259 12.64 -13.92 -27.83
N ARG A 260 12.02 -14.77 -28.63
CA ARG A 260 10.86 -15.58 -28.20
C ARG A 260 11.33 -17.01 -27.89
N LEU A 261 11.18 -17.41 -26.66
CA LEU A 261 11.35 -18.79 -26.22
C LEU A 261 10.07 -19.56 -26.57
N LYS A 262 10.17 -20.41 -27.60
CA LYS A 262 9.07 -21.27 -28.04
C LYS A 262 9.27 -22.66 -27.47
N ARG A 263 8.21 -23.31 -27.01
CA ARG A 263 8.24 -24.70 -26.51
C ARG A 263 8.99 -25.65 -27.47
N MET A 264 8.69 -25.58 -28.76
CA MET A 264 9.28 -26.47 -29.78
C MET A 264 10.79 -26.26 -30.02
N SER A 265 11.36 -25.16 -29.52
CA SER A 265 12.80 -24.88 -29.64
C SER A 265 13.59 -25.18 -28.34
N LEU A 266 12.90 -25.68 -27.32
CA LEU A 266 13.48 -26.00 -26.01
C LEU A 266 13.62 -27.51 -25.87
N ASP A 267 14.62 -28.05 -26.52
CA ASP A 267 15.04 -29.46 -26.37
C ASP A 267 16.38 -29.50 -25.64
N ASN A 268 16.44 -30.29 -24.56
CA ASN A 268 17.63 -30.46 -23.73
C ASN A 268 18.29 -29.14 -23.26
N HIS A 269 17.45 -28.19 -22.82
CA HIS A 269 17.92 -26.92 -22.27
C HIS A 269 17.85 -26.89 -20.75
N VAL A 270 18.82 -26.22 -20.15
CA VAL A 270 18.78 -25.80 -18.75
C VAL A 270 18.40 -24.32 -18.68
N ILE A 271 17.38 -23.99 -17.91
CA ILE A 271 16.93 -22.62 -17.71
C ILE A 271 17.16 -22.22 -16.26
N ALA A 272 17.93 -21.15 -16.05
CA ALA A 272 18.24 -20.62 -14.72
C ALA A 272 17.58 -19.26 -14.52
N ILE A 273 16.81 -19.13 -13.44
CA ILE A 273 16.26 -17.85 -12.97
C ILE A 273 17.24 -17.27 -11.96
N TRP A 274 17.74 -16.08 -12.24
CA TRP A 274 18.79 -15.45 -11.44
C TRP A 274 18.68 -13.92 -11.48
N ALA A 275 19.59 -13.22 -10.78
CA ALA A 275 19.76 -11.78 -10.91
C ALA A 275 21.21 -11.38 -10.58
N SER A 276 21.67 -10.24 -11.10
CA SER A 276 23.03 -9.74 -10.85
C SER A 276 23.32 -9.45 -9.37
N TRP A 277 22.29 -9.12 -8.61
CA TRP A 277 22.35 -8.86 -7.17
C TRP A 277 22.17 -10.12 -6.30
N CYS A 278 21.79 -11.27 -6.88
CA CYS A 278 21.64 -12.54 -6.16
C CYS A 278 23.01 -13.24 -6.01
N ALA A 279 23.64 -13.12 -4.85
CA ALA A 279 24.96 -13.67 -4.59
C ALA A 279 25.00 -15.20 -4.73
N GLU A 280 23.99 -15.91 -4.22
CA GLU A 280 23.87 -17.37 -4.31
C GLU A 280 23.74 -17.81 -5.77
N CYS A 281 22.85 -17.19 -6.55
CA CYS A 281 22.67 -17.45 -7.98
C CYS A 281 23.99 -17.30 -8.75
N ARG A 282 24.73 -16.22 -8.49
CA ARG A 282 26.02 -15.94 -9.15
C ARG A 282 27.09 -16.96 -8.80
N ASN A 283 27.16 -17.39 -7.53
CA ASN A 283 28.10 -18.41 -7.09
C ASN A 283 27.83 -19.76 -7.77
N ASP A 284 26.58 -20.16 -7.84
CA ASP A 284 26.16 -21.40 -8.50
C ASP A 284 26.49 -21.35 -9.99
N LEU A 285 26.07 -20.33 -10.72
CA LEU A 285 26.27 -20.17 -12.15
C LEU A 285 27.77 -20.06 -12.50
N ARG A 286 28.56 -19.35 -11.70
CA ARG A 286 30.04 -19.27 -11.89
C ARG A 286 30.68 -20.63 -11.72
N SER A 287 30.24 -21.43 -10.74
CA SER A 287 30.77 -22.79 -10.55
C SER A 287 30.45 -23.70 -11.73
N VAL A 288 29.29 -23.54 -12.37
CA VAL A 288 28.94 -24.28 -13.58
C VAL A 288 29.74 -23.79 -14.76
N ALA A 289 29.86 -22.48 -15.00
CA ALA A 289 30.63 -21.90 -16.11
C ALA A 289 32.09 -22.34 -16.13
N GLN A 290 32.67 -22.58 -14.94
CA GLN A 290 34.06 -23.08 -14.82
C GLN A 290 34.24 -24.57 -15.17
N LYS A 291 33.19 -25.39 -15.07
CA LYS A 291 33.27 -26.85 -15.14
C LYS A 291 32.52 -27.46 -16.32
N HIS A 292 31.53 -26.73 -16.86
CA HIS A 292 30.61 -27.25 -17.87
C HIS A 292 30.48 -26.26 -19.03
N ASN A 293 30.21 -26.78 -20.23
CA ASN A 293 29.74 -25.95 -21.34
C ASN A 293 28.32 -25.48 -21.07
N MET A 294 28.04 -24.19 -21.29
CA MET A 294 26.75 -23.56 -21.09
C MET A 294 25.99 -23.28 -22.41
N ASP A 295 26.37 -23.89 -23.54
CA ASP A 295 25.73 -23.60 -24.85
C ASP A 295 24.24 -23.86 -24.89
N ASN A 296 23.76 -24.84 -24.10
CA ASN A 296 22.33 -25.16 -23.95
C ASN A 296 21.66 -24.50 -22.71
N TRP A 297 22.30 -23.48 -22.12
CA TRP A 297 21.75 -22.75 -21.02
C TRP A 297 21.02 -21.48 -21.46
N ILE A 298 19.87 -21.20 -20.82
CA ILE A 298 19.15 -19.96 -20.95
C ILE A 298 19.04 -19.34 -19.56
N LEU A 299 19.65 -18.18 -19.39
CA LEU A 299 19.72 -17.47 -18.13
C LEU A 299 18.70 -16.32 -18.16
N LEU A 300 17.61 -16.47 -17.40
CA LEU A 300 16.53 -15.50 -17.29
C LEU A 300 16.77 -14.61 -16.06
N SER A 301 17.04 -13.33 -16.31
CA SER A 301 17.37 -12.39 -15.25
C SER A 301 16.14 -11.65 -14.71
N LEU A 302 16.07 -11.52 -13.37
CA LEU A 302 15.13 -10.68 -12.64
C LEU A 302 15.77 -9.36 -12.17
N ASP A 303 16.72 -8.83 -12.97
CA ASP A 303 17.19 -7.46 -12.78
C ASP A 303 16.09 -6.43 -13.06
N GLY A 304 16.20 -5.22 -12.53
CA GLY A 304 15.18 -4.17 -12.62
C GLY A 304 14.46 -3.92 -11.29
N VAL A 305 15.10 -4.24 -10.17
CA VAL A 305 14.58 -3.87 -8.83
C VAL A 305 14.88 -2.38 -8.53
N PRO A 306 14.05 -1.72 -7.70
CA PRO A 306 14.20 -0.27 -7.43
C PRO A 306 15.54 0.16 -6.85
N GLN A 307 16.27 -0.76 -6.21
CA GLN A 307 17.59 -0.51 -5.61
C GLN A 307 18.72 -0.45 -6.62
N GLN A 308 18.52 -0.95 -7.84
CA GLN A 308 19.52 -0.92 -8.92
C GLN A 308 19.56 0.45 -9.58
N ARG A 309 20.77 1.02 -9.71
CA ARG A 309 20.97 2.31 -10.40
C ARG A 309 20.97 2.16 -11.92
N SER A 310 21.50 1.05 -12.41
CA SER A 310 21.58 0.72 -13.83
C SER A 310 21.35 -0.78 -14.03
N PRO A 311 20.08 -1.24 -14.03
CA PRO A 311 19.77 -2.67 -14.11
C PRO A 311 20.44 -3.39 -15.25
N ILE A 312 20.39 -2.83 -16.47
CA ILE A 312 21.05 -3.42 -17.65
C ILE A 312 22.58 -3.43 -17.53
N GLY A 313 23.17 -2.36 -16.97
CA GLY A 313 24.62 -2.25 -16.78
C GLY A 313 25.14 -3.23 -15.73
N GLU A 314 24.42 -3.37 -14.61
CA GLU A 314 24.75 -4.31 -13.53
C GLU A 314 24.58 -5.75 -13.99
N TRP A 315 23.52 -6.07 -14.71
CA TRP A 315 23.29 -7.38 -15.32
C TRP A 315 24.42 -7.75 -16.31
N TYR A 316 24.72 -6.86 -17.26
CA TYR A 316 25.80 -7.07 -18.23
C TYR A 316 27.16 -7.23 -17.56
N SER A 317 27.45 -6.42 -16.54
CA SER A 317 28.67 -6.51 -15.76
C SER A 317 28.81 -7.87 -15.05
N ALA A 318 27.71 -8.36 -14.44
CA ALA A 318 27.70 -9.65 -13.76
C ALA A 318 27.96 -10.82 -14.74
N ILE A 319 27.33 -10.81 -15.93
CA ILE A 319 27.56 -11.80 -16.98
C ILE A 319 29.06 -11.90 -17.31
N ASN A 320 29.69 -10.74 -17.55
CA ASN A 320 31.11 -10.70 -17.94
C ASN A 320 32.05 -11.07 -16.80
N GLN A 321 31.81 -10.57 -15.58
CA GLN A 321 32.64 -10.85 -14.40
C GLN A 321 32.64 -12.32 -14.02
N ASP A 322 31.50 -12.99 -14.15
CA ASP A 322 31.34 -14.39 -13.77
C ASP A 322 31.58 -15.35 -14.93
N GLY A 323 31.85 -14.82 -16.14
CA GLY A 323 32.15 -15.62 -17.34
C GLY A 323 31.01 -16.52 -17.78
N LEU A 324 29.71 -16.01 -17.59
CA LEU A 324 28.54 -16.79 -17.87
C LEU A 324 28.29 -16.94 -19.37
N GLY A 325 28.29 -18.20 -19.84
CA GLY A 325 27.90 -18.56 -21.20
C GLY A 325 26.39 -18.70 -21.38
N GLY A 326 25.99 -19.19 -22.57
CA GLY A 326 24.57 -19.41 -22.89
C GLY A 326 23.83 -18.17 -23.40
N SER A 327 22.50 -18.25 -23.41
CA SER A 327 21.62 -17.15 -23.80
C SER A 327 21.11 -16.38 -22.58
N HIS A 328 21.28 -15.08 -22.58
CA HIS A 328 20.83 -14.19 -21.48
C HIS A 328 19.63 -13.38 -21.90
N LEU A 329 18.53 -13.43 -21.12
CA LEU A 329 17.29 -12.76 -21.44
C LEU A 329 16.66 -12.14 -20.17
N SER A 330 16.02 -10.98 -20.33
CA SER A 330 15.30 -10.29 -19.26
C SER A 330 14.21 -9.35 -19.84
N ASP A 331 13.25 -8.92 -19.02
CA ASP A 331 12.38 -7.77 -19.29
C ASP A 331 12.72 -6.58 -18.38
N LEU A 332 13.73 -6.71 -17.53
CA LEU A 332 14.20 -5.71 -16.57
C LEU A 332 13.11 -5.16 -15.64
N LYS A 333 12.14 -6.00 -15.26
CA LYS A 333 11.03 -5.64 -14.36
C LYS A 333 11.14 -6.22 -12.96
N GLY A 334 12.29 -6.82 -12.63
CA GLY A 334 12.56 -7.36 -11.31
C GLY A 334 11.50 -8.37 -10.84
N GLY A 335 11.02 -8.21 -9.62
CA GLY A 335 9.98 -9.09 -9.06
C GLY A 335 8.64 -9.06 -9.81
N ARG A 336 8.36 -8.00 -10.57
CA ARG A 336 7.15 -7.87 -11.42
C ARG A 336 7.37 -8.32 -12.86
N SER A 337 8.43 -9.07 -13.10
CA SER A 337 8.75 -9.65 -14.40
C SER A 337 7.69 -10.65 -14.88
N ILE A 338 7.48 -10.70 -16.21
CA ILE A 338 6.72 -11.78 -16.85
C ILE A 338 7.36 -13.16 -16.60
N ILE A 339 8.67 -13.20 -16.32
CA ILE A 339 9.39 -14.41 -15.89
C ILE A 339 8.82 -14.89 -14.56
N THR A 340 8.74 -13.98 -13.57
CA THR A 340 8.18 -14.27 -12.24
C THR A 340 6.74 -14.78 -12.35
N GLU A 341 5.91 -14.05 -13.07
CA GLU A 341 4.49 -14.40 -13.25
C GLU A 341 4.32 -15.74 -13.94
N ARG A 342 4.90 -15.91 -15.16
CA ARG A 342 4.68 -17.08 -16.02
C ARG A 342 5.31 -18.36 -15.49
N LEU A 343 6.44 -18.28 -14.80
CA LEU A 343 7.12 -19.45 -14.25
C LEU A 343 6.79 -19.71 -12.79
N GLY A 344 6.01 -18.84 -12.14
CA GLY A 344 5.65 -18.96 -10.74
C GLY A 344 6.90 -18.88 -9.83
N VAL A 345 7.77 -17.90 -10.05
CA VAL A 345 9.01 -17.75 -9.29
C VAL A 345 8.71 -17.14 -7.94
N GLN A 346 8.81 -17.92 -6.87
CA GLN A 346 8.60 -17.48 -5.49
C GLN A 346 9.91 -17.18 -4.77
N GLU A 347 10.99 -17.83 -5.19
CA GLU A 347 12.34 -17.68 -4.62
C GLU A 347 13.42 -17.92 -5.69
N MET A 348 14.61 -17.42 -5.45
CA MET A 348 15.79 -17.60 -6.30
C MET A 348 16.97 -18.13 -5.47
N PRO A 349 17.88 -18.91 -6.11
CA PRO A 349 17.84 -19.37 -7.50
C PRO A 349 16.73 -20.38 -7.79
N LEU A 350 16.29 -20.46 -9.07
CA LEU A 350 15.35 -21.49 -9.53
C LEU A 350 15.84 -22.03 -10.89
N TYR A 351 15.90 -23.34 -11.02
CA TYR A 351 16.41 -24.03 -12.19
C TYR A 351 15.36 -24.96 -12.78
N PHE A 352 15.33 -25.01 -14.11
CA PHE A 352 14.51 -25.95 -14.87
C PHE A 352 15.41 -26.76 -15.81
N LYS A 353 15.13 -28.06 -15.96
CA LYS A 353 15.58 -28.84 -17.11
C LYS A 353 14.38 -29.06 -18.01
N VAL A 354 14.57 -28.80 -19.31
CA VAL A 354 13.49 -28.88 -20.31
C VAL A 354 13.94 -29.82 -21.43
N GLU A 355 13.17 -30.87 -21.68
CA GLU A 355 13.39 -31.86 -22.72
C GLU A 355 12.11 -31.96 -23.57
N ASP A 356 12.23 -31.92 -24.89
CA ASP A 356 11.10 -31.92 -25.82
C ASP A 356 10.02 -30.85 -25.48
N GLY A 357 10.46 -29.70 -24.95
CA GLY A 357 9.59 -28.63 -24.51
C GLY A 357 8.80 -28.90 -23.25
N LEU A 358 9.05 -30.00 -22.54
CA LEU A 358 8.46 -30.32 -21.24
C LEU A 358 9.46 -30.08 -20.12
N ILE A 359 8.98 -29.58 -19.00
CA ILE A 359 9.78 -29.48 -17.77
C ILE A 359 10.01 -30.88 -17.25
N THR A 360 11.27 -31.29 -17.11
CA THR A 360 11.64 -32.59 -16.52
C THR A 360 12.15 -32.41 -15.08
N VAL A 361 12.77 -31.25 -14.78
CA VAL A 361 13.21 -30.87 -13.44
C VAL A 361 12.79 -29.43 -13.14
N ARG A 362 12.34 -29.16 -11.90
CA ARG A 362 12.21 -27.85 -11.30
C ARG A 362 12.80 -27.88 -9.90
N SER A 363 13.82 -27.09 -9.61
CA SER A 363 14.56 -27.15 -8.34
C SER A 363 15.24 -25.84 -8.02
N ASN A 364 15.38 -25.52 -6.75
CA ASN A 364 16.24 -24.42 -6.26
C ASN A 364 17.72 -24.88 -6.13
N GLN A 365 18.03 -26.15 -6.33
CA GLN A 365 19.38 -26.70 -6.26
C GLN A 365 19.90 -26.95 -7.66
N ILE A 366 21.02 -26.31 -8.03
CA ILE A 366 21.64 -26.43 -9.35
C ILE A 366 22.09 -27.87 -9.67
N SER A 367 22.48 -28.66 -8.67
CA SER A 367 22.86 -30.06 -8.84
C SER A 367 21.76 -30.93 -9.44
N ALA A 368 20.49 -30.58 -9.24
CA ALA A 368 19.35 -31.34 -9.76
C ALA A 368 19.23 -31.30 -11.30
N VAL A 369 19.76 -30.23 -11.94
CA VAL A 369 19.68 -30.05 -13.40
C VAL A 369 20.98 -30.43 -14.13
N LEU A 370 22.07 -30.73 -13.39
CA LEU A 370 23.36 -31.13 -13.94
C LEU A 370 23.48 -32.64 -14.17
N ASN A 371 22.59 -33.44 -13.62
CA ASN A 371 22.58 -34.91 -13.71
C ASN A 371 21.77 -35.43 -14.92
#